data_a19ca7ad78c569d4aadce16aee9173e3
#
_entry.id   a19ca7ad78c569d4aadce16aee9173e3
#
_cell.length_a   1.000
_cell.length_b   1.000
_cell.length_c   1.000
_cell.angle_alpha   90.00
_cell.angle_beta   90.00
_cell.angle_gamma   90.00
#
_symmetry.space_group_name_H-M   'P 1'
#
loop_
_entity.id
_entity.type
_entity.pdbx_description
1 polymer ?
#
loop_
_entity_poly.entity_id
_entity_poly.type
_entity_poly.pdbx_seq_one_letter_code
_entity_poly.pdbx_strand_id
1 'polypeptide(L)'
;MSASREKKIRQDLAAQGVTDPKKIREAEEKAKARKTNILYGVIAGLFVIVAAALLVWNSGIMQRSAAAVTINGEKYTAGQVDYFYANAKSSILKGGYASLLGVSTSTPLSQQVMNDSAKTLLNVTDEGEITWEQYLRDTAVKQLTMAVAIANEAEANGEGADEHTEEEVASTVEQFTTYAKQNGYSLKEYLKLVYGKCMTINTFKDMVRLTDIASHYQSHYAESLTYTLSDLDSYYNDNQTTFNVGSYEYIYFKGTASTTTDDDGNAVEPTEEANAAAHEQAKADAEAALARVQAGEKLEDVAKDYATGTYSSTESATNTGDTVTTWVFDESRKAGDSAVLEADVNYYLVVFRSAGRQEYATKDVRHILFMVNTSDLNSESETYESDLQAAMAAAKAKADDALAQWKSGDATEDSFAALANELSEDGGSNTNGGLYTKIYKGQMVDEFNDWCFDESRQPGDTGIVFNENTGYHVMYFVGDDVPYWQVQVENALRSSDTEAWSNALVEAVTATQEAGMKYVG
;
A
#
# COMPACT_ATOMS: atom_id res chain seq x y z
N MET A 1 73.53 13.41 -14.14
CA MET A 1 74.00 13.57 -12.76
C MET A 1 74.67 14.94 -12.66
N SER A 2 74.63 15.64 -11.50
CA SER A 2 75.39 16.90 -11.36
C SER A 2 76.89 16.57 -11.25
N ALA A 3 77.71 17.35 -11.92
CA ALA A 3 79.18 17.20 -11.91
C ALA A 3 79.78 17.07 -10.47
N SER A 4 79.15 17.65 -9.48
CA SER A 4 79.48 17.55 -8.05
C SER A 4 79.39 16.13 -7.48
N ARG A 5 78.43 15.32 -7.93
CA ARG A 5 78.19 13.96 -7.42
C ARG A 5 79.10 12.93 -8.10
N GLU A 6 79.43 13.14 -9.36
CA GLU A 6 80.40 12.33 -10.07
C GLU A 6 81.81 12.57 -9.44
N LYS A 7 82.08 13.82 -9.10
CA LYS A 7 83.31 14.18 -8.39
C LYS A 7 83.42 13.49 -7.03
N LYS A 8 82.29 13.38 -6.28
CA LYS A 8 82.21 12.69 -4.98
C LYS A 8 82.45 11.19 -5.11
N ILE A 9 81.85 10.53 -6.07
CA ILE A 9 82.02 9.09 -6.33
C ILE A 9 83.46 8.79 -6.69
N ARG A 10 84.14 9.65 -7.51
CA ARG A 10 85.53 9.50 -7.85
C ARG A 10 86.46 9.72 -6.64
N GLN A 11 86.15 10.68 -5.77
CA GLN A 11 86.88 10.90 -4.54
C GLN A 11 86.78 9.76 -3.54
N ASP A 12 85.58 9.21 -3.35
CA ASP A 12 85.30 8.07 -2.48
C ASP A 12 85.99 6.78 -2.99
N LEU A 13 86.05 6.55 -4.30
CA LEU A 13 86.71 5.42 -4.93
C LEU A 13 88.29 5.60 -4.87
N ALA A 14 88.77 6.82 -5.06
CA ALA A 14 90.23 7.13 -4.89
C ALA A 14 90.66 6.94 -3.43
N ALA A 15 89.88 7.33 -2.43
CA ALA A 15 90.12 7.08 -1.02
C ALA A 15 90.14 5.59 -0.64
N GLN A 16 89.44 4.71 -1.41
CA GLN A 16 89.42 3.24 -1.30
C GLN A 16 90.51 2.56 -2.11
N GLY A 17 91.51 3.36 -2.70
CA GLY A 17 92.62 2.83 -3.47
C GLY A 17 92.30 2.35 -4.86
N VAL A 18 91.06 2.65 -5.40
CA VAL A 18 90.65 2.26 -6.75
C VAL A 18 91.03 3.35 -7.75
N THR A 19 92.23 3.16 -8.40
CA THR A 19 92.77 4.10 -9.38
C THR A 19 92.59 3.67 -10.84
N ASP A 20 92.04 2.46 -11.08
CA ASP A 20 91.79 1.94 -12.42
C ASP A 20 90.65 2.68 -13.09
N PRO A 21 90.81 3.39 -14.19
CA PRO A 21 89.80 4.16 -14.87
C PRO A 21 88.59 3.31 -15.32
N LYS A 22 88.78 2.02 -15.58
CA LYS A 22 87.72 1.09 -15.99
C LYS A 22 86.78 0.76 -14.84
N LYS A 23 87.37 0.52 -13.62
CA LYS A 23 86.61 0.26 -12.40
C LYS A 23 85.81 1.48 -11.92
N ILE A 24 86.37 2.67 -12.07
CA ILE A 24 85.72 3.96 -11.75
C ILE A 24 84.50 4.14 -12.67
N ARG A 25 84.63 3.89 -13.97
CA ARG A 25 83.50 3.99 -14.94
C ARG A 25 82.44 2.98 -14.69
N GLU A 26 82.79 1.73 -14.40
CA GLU A 26 81.84 0.68 -14.02
C GLU A 26 81.02 1.02 -12.72
N ALA A 27 81.69 1.64 -11.73
CA ALA A 27 81.06 2.09 -10.50
C ALA A 27 80.06 3.26 -10.75
N GLU A 28 80.46 4.22 -11.61
CA GLU A 28 79.64 5.34 -12.04
C GLU A 28 78.38 4.83 -12.82
N GLU A 29 78.58 3.86 -13.74
CA GLU A 29 77.50 3.24 -14.49
C GLU A 29 76.53 2.43 -13.58
N LYS A 30 77.05 1.64 -12.62
CA LYS A 30 76.30 0.96 -11.59
C LYS A 30 75.51 1.91 -10.69
N ALA A 31 76.13 3.01 -10.26
CA ALA A 31 75.41 4.02 -9.46
C ALA A 31 74.35 4.75 -10.25
N LYS A 32 74.55 4.98 -11.54
CA LYS A 32 73.56 5.55 -12.46
C LYS A 32 72.42 4.56 -12.71
N ALA A 33 72.74 3.30 -12.98
CA ALA A 33 71.75 2.23 -13.15
C ALA A 33 70.88 2.03 -11.87
N ARG A 34 71.55 2.02 -10.69
CA ARG A 34 70.81 1.90 -9.42
C ARG A 34 69.81 3.03 -9.19
N LYS A 35 70.24 4.31 -9.53
CA LYS A 35 69.33 5.46 -9.43
C LYS A 35 68.14 5.35 -10.42
N THR A 36 68.43 4.95 -11.64
CA THR A 36 67.43 4.74 -12.69
C THR A 36 66.45 3.64 -12.28
N ASN A 37 66.96 2.54 -11.71
CA ASN A 37 66.13 1.46 -11.20
C ASN A 37 65.28 1.89 -9.99
N ILE A 38 65.83 2.70 -9.07
CA ILE A 38 65.04 3.30 -7.96
C ILE A 38 63.97 4.22 -8.50
N LEU A 39 64.30 5.09 -9.48
CA LEU A 39 63.31 5.97 -10.11
C LEU A 39 62.20 5.18 -10.80
N TYR A 40 62.52 4.13 -11.56
CA TYR A 40 61.51 3.25 -12.16
C TYR A 40 60.70 2.51 -11.12
N GLY A 41 61.30 2.06 -10.02
CA GLY A 41 60.61 1.45 -8.88
C GLY A 41 59.61 2.39 -8.23
N VAL A 42 59.99 3.66 -8.04
CA VAL A 42 59.10 4.71 -7.49
C VAL A 42 57.93 5.00 -8.46
N ILE A 43 58.25 5.14 -9.76
CA ILE A 43 57.20 5.37 -10.78
C ILE A 43 56.25 4.18 -10.84
N ALA A 44 56.75 2.95 -10.85
CA ALA A 44 55.93 1.73 -10.85
C ALA A 44 55.07 1.64 -9.58
N GLY A 45 55.66 1.98 -8.41
CA GLY A 45 54.90 2.04 -7.14
C GLY A 45 53.77 3.07 -7.18
N LEU A 46 54.02 4.25 -7.71
CA LEU A 46 53.00 5.27 -7.93
C LEU A 46 51.89 4.81 -8.87
N PHE A 47 52.27 4.13 -9.97
CA PHE A 47 51.29 3.56 -10.90
C PHE A 47 50.40 2.50 -10.23
N VAL A 48 50.96 1.64 -9.40
CA VAL A 48 50.20 0.63 -8.64
C VAL A 48 49.27 1.32 -7.64
N ILE A 49 49.71 2.36 -6.94
CA ILE A 49 48.87 3.12 -6.01
C ILE A 49 47.72 3.82 -6.74
N VAL A 50 48.01 4.47 -7.88
CA VAL A 50 46.98 5.13 -8.71
C VAL A 50 45.99 4.10 -9.27
N ALA A 51 46.50 2.99 -9.77
CA ALA A 51 45.63 1.90 -10.28
C ALA A 51 44.77 1.32 -9.17
N ALA A 52 45.31 1.09 -7.98
CA ALA A 52 44.53 0.64 -6.81
C ALA A 52 43.49 1.69 -6.39
N ALA A 53 43.87 2.97 -6.36
CA ALA A 53 42.90 4.05 -6.07
C ALA A 53 41.80 4.15 -7.11
N LEU A 54 42.10 3.99 -8.39
CA LEU A 54 41.10 3.95 -9.46
C LEU A 54 40.21 2.71 -9.38
N LEU A 55 40.76 1.55 -9.01
CA LEU A 55 39.97 0.34 -8.78
C LEU A 55 38.99 0.50 -7.61
N VAL A 56 39.46 1.07 -6.49
CA VAL A 56 38.64 1.40 -5.32
C VAL A 56 37.57 2.42 -5.70
N TRP A 57 37.92 3.47 -6.42
CA TRP A 57 37.00 4.49 -6.90
C TRP A 57 35.93 3.89 -7.82
N ASN A 58 36.33 3.08 -8.79
CA ASN A 58 35.42 2.45 -9.76
C ASN A 58 34.61 1.28 -9.17
N SER A 59 35.05 0.72 -8.04
CA SER A 59 34.31 -0.36 -7.34
C SER A 59 33.02 0.11 -6.67
N GLY A 60 32.84 1.42 -6.48
CA GLY A 60 31.71 2.00 -5.77
C GLY A 60 31.71 1.74 -4.25
N ILE A 61 32.80 1.22 -3.68
CA ILE A 61 32.89 0.94 -2.24
C ILE A 61 32.69 2.22 -1.42
N MET A 62 33.31 3.33 -1.85
CA MET A 62 33.20 4.62 -1.14
C MET A 62 31.77 5.13 -1.11
N GLN A 63 31.01 4.97 -2.20
CA GLN A 63 29.61 5.36 -2.28
C GLN A 63 28.75 4.47 -1.37
N ARG A 64 28.97 3.15 -1.42
CA ARG A 64 28.21 2.17 -0.61
C ARG A 64 28.49 2.26 0.88
N SER A 65 29.67 2.69 1.30
CA SER A 65 30.06 2.82 2.72
C SER A 65 29.84 4.23 3.28
N ALA A 66 29.46 5.21 2.44
CA ALA A 66 29.21 6.56 2.90
C ALA A 66 27.95 6.61 3.75
N ALA A 67 28.04 7.18 4.96
CA ALA A 67 26.88 7.45 5.78
C ALA A 67 25.98 8.47 5.09
N ALA A 68 24.69 8.09 4.90
CA ALA A 68 23.67 8.96 4.35
C ALA A 68 22.82 9.60 5.45
N VAL A 69 22.56 8.86 6.53
CA VAL A 69 21.83 9.34 7.70
C VAL A 69 22.49 8.78 8.96
N THR A 70 22.52 9.57 10.02
CA THR A 70 22.85 9.12 11.38
C THR A 70 21.59 9.21 12.23
N ILE A 71 21.16 8.08 12.84
CA ILE A 71 19.98 7.99 13.70
C ILE A 71 20.44 7.53 15.08
N ASN A 72 20.23 8.36 16.12
CA ASN A 72 20.71 8.10 17.49
C ASN A 72 22.20 7.74 17.57
N GLY A 73 23.04 8.31 16.70
CA GLY A 73 24.46 8.05 16.63
C GLY A 73 24.87 6.84 15.80
N GLU A 74 23.93 6.01 15.35
CA GLU A 74 24.18 4.93 14.41
C GLU A 74 24.10 5.40 12.96
N LYS A 75 25.03 4.92 12.13
CA LYS A 75 25.17 5.38 10.74
C LYS A 75 24.52 4.42 9.76
N TYR A 76 23.63 4.96 8.94
CA TYR A 76 22.97 4.27 7.84
C TYR A 76 23.52 4.74 6.50
N THR A 77 23.84 3.79 5.63
CA THR A 77 24.45 4.03 4.32
C THR A 77 23.41 4.46 3.27
N ALA A 78 23.90 4.99 2.15
CA ALA A 78 23.03 5.33 1.02
C ALA A 78 22.19 4.12 0.53
N GLY A 79 22.75 2.91 0.52
CA GLY A 79 22.00 1.72 0.12
C GLY A 79 20.84 1.36 1.07
N GLN A 80 20.98 1.64 2.36
CA GLN A 80 19.88 1.44 3.32
C GLN A 80 18.78 2.49 3.14
N VAL A 81 19.13 3.74 2.87
CA VAL A 81 18.14 4.79 2.54
C VAL A 81 17.51 4.55 1.16
N ASP A 82 18.27 4.05 0.18
CA ASP A 82 17.78 3.71 -1.16
C ASP A 82 16.64 2.68 -1.12
N TYR A 83 16.62 1.76 -0.14
CA TYR A 83 15.52 0.82 0.05
C TYR A 83 14.19 1.56 0.24
N PHE A 84 14.13 2.51 1.15
CA PHE A 84 12.93 3.31 1.42
C PHE A 84 12.64 4.31 0.30
N TYR A 85 13.68 4.92 -0.28
CA TYR A 85 13.53 5.82 -1.42
C TYR A 85 12.88 5.14 -2.63
N ALA A 86 13.33 3.94 -2.98
CA ALA A 86 12.77 3.19 -4.10
C ALA A 86 11.32 2.77 -3.84
N ASN A 87 10.99 2.37 -2.62
CA ASN A 87 9.63 2.02 -2.23
C ASN A 87 8.71 3.24 -2.28
N ALA A 88 9.10 4.38 -1.70
CA ALA A 88 8.34 5.63 -1.76
C ALA A 88 8.14 6.11 -3.21
N LYS A 89 9.21 6.07 -4.02
CA LYS A 89 9.13 6.39 -5.46
C LYS A 89 8.17 5.47 -6.21
N SER A 90 8.24 4.17 -5.94
CA SER A 90 7.34 3.18 -6.56
C SER A 90 5.88 3.45 -6.21
N SER A 91 5.56 3.81 -4.97
CA SER A 91 4.20 4.14 -4.54
C SER A 91 3.63 5.34 -5.27
N ILE A 92 4.45 6.38 -5.51
CA ILE A 92 4.02 7.58 -6.23
C ILE A 92 3.89 7.34 -7.74
N LEU A 93 4.80 6.54 -8.33
CA LEU A 93 4.84 6.35 -9.79
C LEU A 93 3.93 5.22 -10.28
N LYS A 94 3.39 4.35 -9.41
CA LYS A 94 2.50 3.24 -9.78
C LYS A 94 1.06 3.70 -9.99
N GLY A 95 0.39 3.11 -10.98
CA GLY A 95 -1.03 3.36 -11.26
C GLY A 95 -1.32 4.79 -11.71
N GLY A 96 -2.52 5.29 -11.42
CA GLY A 96 -2.97 6.64 -11.75
C GLY A 96 -2.41 7.76 -10.86
N TYR A 97 -1.70 7.43 -9.79
CA TYR A 97 -1.21 8.40 -8.80
C TYR A 97 -0.24 9.42 -9.40
N ALA A 98 0.68 9.00 -10.26
CA ALA A 98 1.61 9.94 -10.91
C ALA A 98 0.87 11.05 -11.66
N SER A 99 -0.19 10.70 -12.39
CA SER A 99 -1.02 11.67 -13.12
C SER A 99 -1.80 12.59 -12.17
N LEU A 100 -2.39 12.02 -11.12
CA LEU A 100 -3.14 12.78 -10.10
C LEU A 100 -2.24 13.81 -9.40
N LEU A 101 -1.00 13.44 -9.09
CA LEU A 101 -0.02 14.28 -8.43
C LEU A 101 0.74 15.20 -9.40
N GLY A 102 0.49 15.11 -10.71
CA GLY A 102 1.18 15.88 -11.74
C GLY A 102 2.66 15.51 -11.92
N VAL A 103 3.03 14.25 -11.63
CA VAL A 103 4.41 13.75 -11.78
C VAL A 103 4.61 13.20 -13.19
N SER A 104 5.60 13.73 -13.90
CA SER A 104 6.03 13.21 -15.19
C SER A 104 7.03 12.05 -15.00
N THR A 105 6.77 10.92 -15.66
CA THR A 105 7.72 9.78 -15.69
C THR A 105 8.86 9.98 -16.69
N SER A 106 8.76 10.97 -17.58
CA SER A 106 9.76 11.28 -18.61
C SER A 106 10.77 12.35 -18.21
N THR A 107 10.48 13.13 -17.15
CA THR A 107 11.37 14.20 -16.65
C THR A 107 12.05 13.73 -15.36
N PRO A 108 13.34 14.02 -15.13
CA PRO A 108 14.00 13.70 -13.86
C PRO A 108 13.28 14.34 -12.66
N LEU A 109 13.08 13.58 -11.59
CA LEU A 109 12.38 14.05 -10.37
C LEU A 109 13.07 15.25 -9.70
N SER A 110 14.40 15.39 -9.89
CA SER A 110 15.18 16.54 -9.43
C SER A 110 14.87 17.85 -10.16
N GLN A 111 14.20 17.78 -11.30
CA GLN A 111 13.81 18.92 -12.13
C GLN A 111 12.31 19.24 -12.04
N GLN A 112 11.55 18.47 -11.30
CA GLN A 112 10.12 18.62 -11.13
C GLN A 112 9.82 19.16 -9.73
N VAL A 113 9.32 20.38 -9.66
CA VAL A 113 8.82 20.98 -8.41
C VAL A 113 7.42 20.48 -8.12
N MET A 114 7.12 20.17 -6.87
CA MET A 114 5.78 19.79 -6.42
C MET A 114 4.81 20.95 -6.57
N ASN A 115 3.65 20.70 -7.18
CA ASN A 115 2.58 21.68 -7.24
C ASN A 115 1.77 21.73 -5.92
N ASP A 116 0.96 22.79 -5.74
CA ASP A 116 0.22 23.00 -4.49
C ASP A 116 -0.81 21.89 -4.23
N SER A 117 -1.45 21.34 -5.27
CA SER A 117 -2.39 20.22 -5.14
C SER A 117 -1.70 18.97 -4.60
N ALA A 118 -0.51 18.65 -5.12
CA ALA A 118 0.27 17.53 -4.63
C ALA A 118 0.75 17.74 -3.18
N LYS A 119 1.17 18.96 -2.84
CA LYS A 119 1.55 19.30 -1.46
C LYS A 119 0.37 19.12 -0.49
N THR A 120 -0.81 19.59 -0.88
CA THR A 120 -2.04 19.44 -0.08
C THR A 120 -2.41 17.97 0.10
N LEU A 121 -2.42 17.18 -0.98
CA LEU A 121 -2.74 15.74 -0.93
C LEU A 121 -1.77 14.93 -0.09
N LEU A 122 -0.49 15.33 -0.05
CA LEU A 122 0.57 14.62 0.67
C LEU A 122 0.90 15.27 2.03
N ASN A 123 0.07 16.22 2.49
CA ASN A 123 0.24 16.95 3.75
C ASN A 123 1.64 17.58 3.90
N VAL A 124 2.21 18.12 2.81
CA VAL A 124 3.50 18.80 2.82
C VAL A 124 3.29 20.23 3.29
N THR A 125 3.77 20.55 4.48
CA THR A 125 3.59 21.86 5.13
C THR A 125 4.65 22.89 4.74
N ASP A 126 5.73 22.48 4.06
CA ASP A 126 6.77 23.40 3.60
C ASP A 126 6.25 24.21 2.39
N GLU A 127 6.19 25.53 2.55
CA GLU A 127 5.74 26.48 1.52
C GLU A 127 6.83 26.76 0.45
N GLY A 128 8.07 26.29 0.64
CA GLY A 128 9.18 26.45 -0.29
C GLY A 128 9.04 25.64 -1.58
N GLU A 129 9.90 25.92 -2.55
CA GLU A 129 10.03 25.08 -3.74
C GLU A 129 10.71 23.77 -3.38
N ILE A 130 9.96 22.66 -3.36
CA ILE A 130 10.47 21.32 -3.10
C ILE A 130 10.38 20.51 -4.39
N THR A 131 11.48 19.87 -4.79
CA THR A 131 11.45 18.92 -5.90
C THR A 131 10.92 17.56 -5.44
N TRP A 132 10.35 16.78 -6.38
CA TRP A 132 9.94 15.41 -6.09
C TRP A 132 11.09 14.53 -5.59
N GLU A 133 12.31 14.75 -6.07
CA GLU A 133 13.48 14.03 -5.56
C GLU A 133 13.75 14.37 -4.09
N GLN A 134 13.69 15.65 -3.71
CA GLN A 134 13.89 16.08 -2.33
C GLN A 134 12.80 15.50 -1.41
N TYR A 135 11.54 15.63 -1.81
CA TYR A 135 10.42 15.05 -1.06
C TYR A 135 10.59 13.54 -0.82
N LEU A 136 10.97 12.79 -1.85
CA LEU A 136 11.18 11.34 -1.73
C LEU A 136 12.38 10.97 -0.85
N ARG A 137 13.45 11.77 -0.89
CA ARG A 137 14.59 11.59 0.03
C ARG A 137 14.21 11.84 1.48
N ASP A 138 13.47 12.90 1.75
CA ASP A 138 13.01 13.23 3.10
C ASP A 138 12.01 12.18 3.61
N THR A 139 11.12 11.70 2.74
CA THR A 139 10.21 10.58 3.03
C THR A 139 10.98 9.30 3.37
N ALA A 140 12.01 8.97 2.58
CA ALA A 140 12.86 7.81 2.85
C ALA A 140 13.58 7.88 4.20
N VAL A 141 14.08 9.07 4.56
CA VAL A 141 14.71 9.30 5.87
C VAL A 141 13.70 9.13 7.00
N LYS A 142 12.48 9.68 6.85
CA LYS A 142 11.41 9.52 7.84
C LYS A 142 11.02 8.06 8.03
N GLN A 143 10.82 7.31 6.93
CA GLN A 143 10.47 5.89 6.98
C GLN A 143 11.57 5.03 7.60
N LEU A 144 12.83 5.25 7.24
CA LEU A 144 13.96 4.58 7.88
C LEU A 144 14.01 4.90 9.38
N THR A 145 13.86 6.18 9.76
CA THR A 145 13.87 6.60 11.17
C THR A 145 12.76 5.93 11.96
N MET A 146 11.56 5.84 11.40
CA MET A 146 10.42 5.14 12.01
C MET A 146 10.70 3.65 12.18
N ALA A 147 11.18 2.97 11.13
CA ALA A 147 11.49 1.54 11.21
C ALA A 147 12.57 1.26 12.28
N VAL A 148 13.61 2.10 12.35
CA VAL A 148 14.67 1.99 13.36
C VAL A 148 14.13 2.26 14.76
N ALA A 149 13.29 3.28 14.94
CA ALA A 149 12.73 3.62 16.25
C ALA A 149 11.84 2.48 16.79
N ILE A 150 10.97 1.93 15.94
CA ILE A 150 10.08 0.81 16.30
C ILE A 150 10.89 -0.48 16.55
N ALA A 151 11.87 -0.81 15.69
CA ALA A 151 12.70 -2.00 15.88
C ALA A 151 13.55 -1.92 17.17
N ASN A 152 14.06 -0.74 17.53
CA ASN A 152 14.77 -0.54 18.79
C ASN A 152 13.85 -0.72 20.00
N GLU A 153 12.59 -0.29 19.91
CA GLU A 153 11.58 -0.51 20.94
C GLU A 153 11.24 -1.99 21.06
N ALA A 154 11.10 -2.70 19.93
CA ALA A 154 10.91 -4.15 19.89
C ALA A 154 12.05 -4.90 20.58
N GLU A 155 13.30 -4.57 20.24
CA GLU A 155 14.48 -5.17 20.88
C GLU A 155 14.53 -4.90 22.39
N ALA A 156 14.20 -3.68 22.82
CA ALA A 156 14.16 -3.29 24.24
C ALA A 156 13.12 -4.10 25.04
N ASN A 157 12.04 -4.52 24.37
CA ASN A 157 10.97 -5.32 24.96
C ASN A 157 11.16 -6.84 24.74
N GLY A 158 12.26 -7.27 24.11
CA GLY A 158 12.57 -8.68 23.87
C GLY A 158 11.83 -9.30 22.68
N GLU A 159 11.30 -8.48 21.80
CA GLU A 159 10.57 -8.84 20.58
C GLU A 159 11.36 -8.44 19.31
N GLY A 160 12.68 -8.61 19.34
CA GLY A 160 13.55 -8.39 18.19
C GLY A 160 13.44 -9.51 17.15
N ALA A 161 14.49 -9.63 16.30
CA ALA A 161 14.52 -10.69 15.28
C ALA A 161 14.39 -12.10 15.88
N ASP A 162 13.53 -12.90 15.31
CA ASP A 162 13.26 -14.29 15.68
C ASP A 162 13.36 -15.23 14.46
N GLU A 163 12.89 -16.48 14.62
CA GLU A 163 12.88 -17.47 13.54
C GLU A 163 11.95 -17.06 12.39
N HIS A 164 10.80 -16.47 12.69
CA HIS A 164 9.84 -15.95 11.70
C HIS A 164 10.47 -14.85 10.85
N THR A 165 11.15 -13.91 11.47
CA THR A 165 11.89 -12.83 10.78
C THR A 165 12.92 -13.37 9.78
N GLU A 166 13.67 -14.42 10.16
CA GLU A 166 14.67 -15.02 9.27
C GLU A 166 14.03 -15.83 8.12
N GLU A 167 12.88 -16.46 8.35
CA GLU A 167 12.08 -17.12 7.31
C GLU A 167 11.54 -16.10 6.31
N GLU A 168 11.02 -14.96 6.79
CA GLU A 168 10.51 -13.89 5.92
C GLU A 168 11.63 -13.26 5.08
N VAL A 169 12.81 -13.03 5.66
CA VAL A 169 14.00 -12.59 4.93
C VAL A 169 14.38 -13.59 3.84
N ALA A 170 14.33 -14.90 4.13
CA ALA A 170 14.66 -15.94 3.17
C ALA A 170 13.61 -16.00 2.04
N SER A 171 12.33 -15.96 2.36
CA SER A 171 11.20 -15.95 1.43
C SER A 171 11.27 -14.75 0.49
N THR A 172 11.44 -13.54 1.02
CA THR A 172 11.57 -12.33 0.23
C THR A 172 12.77 -12.38 -0.73
N VAL A 173 13.92 -12.87 -0.26
CA VAL A 173 15.11 -13.03 -1.12
C VAL A 173 14.87 -14.06 -2.23
N GLU A 174 14.15 -15.14 -1.98
CA GLU A 174 13.78 -16.14 -2.98
C GLU A 174 12.83 -15.57 -4.03
N GLN A 175 11.81 -14.82 -3.62
CA GLN A 175 10.89 -14.13 -4.51
C GLN A 175 11.66 -13.18 -5.46
N PHE A 176 12.52 -12.31 -4.91
CA PHE A 176 13.34 -11.42 -5.72
C PHE A 176 14.30 -12.16 -6.63
N THR A 177 14.85 -13.30 -6.19
CA THR A 177 15.71 -14.16 -7.02
C THR A 177 14.94 -14.74 -8.21
N THR A 178 13.70 -15.16 -7.98
CA THR A 178 12.81 -15.70 -9.02
C THR A 178 12.45 -14.63 -10.03
N TYR A 179 12.03 -13.43 -9.60
CA TYR A 179 11.76 -12.30 -10.48
C TYR A 179 13.00 -11.89 -11.28
N ALA A 180 14.17 -11.84 -10.65
CA ALA A 180 15.41 -11.53 -11.35
C ALA A 180 15.66 -12.52 -12.48
N LYS A 181 15.57 -13.82 -12.22
CA LYS A 181 15.76 -14.88 -13.21
C LYS A 181 14.76 -14.79 -14.36
N GLN A 182 13.48 -14.57 -14.08
CA GLN A 182 12.44 -14.41 -15.11
C GLN A 182 12.71 -13.24 -16.05
N ASN A 183 13.39 -12.18 -15.55
CA ASN A 183 13.77 -11.01 -16.33
C ASN A 183 15.21 -11.06 -16.86
N GLY A 184 15.92 -12.19 -16.75
CA GLY A 184 17.26 -12.39 -17.30
C GLY A 184 18.39 -11.75 -16.49
N TYR A 185 18.17 -11.42 -15.22
CA TYR A 185 19.14 -10.80 -14.31
C TYR A 185 19.61 -11.76 -13.22
N SER A 186 20.81 -11.53 -12.69
CA SER A 186 21.16 -12.04 -11.37
C SER A 186 20.45 -11.23 -10.26
N LEU A 187 20.23 -11.81 -9.09
CA LEU A 187 19.66 -11.08 -7.95
C LEU A 187 20.40 -9.74 -7.68
N LYS A 188 21.73 -9.77 -7.69
CA LYS A 188 22.55 -8.58 -7.47
C LYS A 188 22.31 -7.46 -8.49
N GLU A 189 22.14 -7.81 -9.76
CA GLU A 189 21.85 -6.84 -10.83
C GLU A 189 20.43 -6.32 -10.70
N TYR A 190 19.48 -7.20 -10.41
CA TYR A 190 18.09 -6.84 -10.23
C TYR A 190 17.88 -5.90 -9.03
N LEU A 191 18.50 -6.19 -7.87
CA LEU A 191 18.46 -5.30 -6.71
C LEU A 191 19.03 -3.91 -7.00
N LYS A 192 20.10 -3.82 -7.83
CA LYS A 192 20.63 -2.51 -8.25
C LYS A 192 19.72 -1.78 -9.23
N LEU A 193 18.98 -2.51 -10.05
CA LEU A 193 18.00 -1.93 -10.97
C LEU A 193 16.83 -1.32 -10.19
N VAL A 194 16.34 -2.03 -9.17
CA VAL A 194 15.18 -1.63 -8.36
C VAL A 194 15.56 -0.55 -7.34
N TYR A 195 16.63 -0.76 -6.57
CA TYR A 195 16.99 0.04 -5.39
C TYR A 195 18.20 0.96 -5.60
N GLY A 196 18.82 0.97 -6.79
CA GLY A 196 19.96 1.82 -7.06
C GLY A 196 21.34 1.16 -6.86
N LYS A 197 22.38 1.88 -7.25
CA LYS A 197 23.76 1.36 -7.37
C LYS A 197 24.40 0.99 -6.03
N CYS A 198 23.94 1.60 -4.95
CA CYS A 198 24.47 1.37 -3.59
C CYS A 198 23.91 0.10 -2.94
N MET A 199 22.81 -0.47 -3.46
CA MET A 199 22.21 -1.67 -2.91
C MET A 199 23.10 -2.90 -3.08
N THR A 200 23.17 -3.70 -2.02
CA THR A 200 23.81 -5.02 -1.99
C THR A 200 22.82 -6.07 -1.46
N ILE A 201 23.09 -7.36 -1.70
CA ILE A 201 22.24 -8.43 -1.18
C ILE A 201 22.17 -8.39 0.36
N ASN A 202 23.29 -8.12 1.04
CA ASN A 202 23.30 -8.03 2.51
C ASN A 202 22.51 -6.81 2.99
N THR A 203 22.74 -5.64 2.39
CA THR A 203 21.96 -4.42 2.71
C THR A 203 20.47 -4.65 2.51
N PHE A 204 20.07 -5.34 1.42
CA PHE A 204 18.68 -5.68 1.18
C PHE A 204 18.11 -6.58 2.28
N LYS A 205 18.84 -7.66 2.65
CA LYS A 205 18.44 -8.54 3.76
C LYS A 205 18.31 -7.79 5.08
N ASP A 206 19.25 -6.90 5.39
CA ASP A 206 19.22 -6.10 6.62
C ASP A 206 18.00 -5.17 6.65
N MET A 207 17.61 -4.60 5.51
CA MET A 207 16.43 -3.73 5.44
C MET A 207 15.12 -4.52 5.50
N VAL A 208 15.05 -5.69 4.87
CA VAL A 208 13.89 -6.59 5.01
C VAL A 208 13.73 -6.99 6.47
N ARG A 209 14.81 -7.42 7.15
CA ARG A 209 14.78 -7.76 8.58
C ARG A 209 14.32 -6.58 9.44
N LEU A 210 14.87 -5.40 9.22
CA LEU A 210 14.49 -4.19 9.96
C LEU A 210 13.00 -3.86 9.80
N THR A 211 12.50 -3.92 8.57
CA THR A 211 11.09 -3.61 8.28
C THR A 211 10.15 -4.68 8.80
N ASP A 212 10.56 -5.95 8.79
CA ASP A 212 9.79 -7.06 9.34
C ASP A 212 9.63 -6.91 10.86
N ILE A 213 10.73 -6.74 11.61
CA ILE A 213 10.70 -6.50 13.06
C ILE A 213 9.79 -5.31 13.39
N ALA A 214 9.97 -4.19 12.69
CA ALA A 214 9.18 -2.99 12.94
C ALA A 214 7.69 -3.20 12.66
N SER A 215 7.35 -3.86 11.55
CA SER A 215 5.96 -4.14 11.17
C SER A 215 5.30 -5.13 12.11
N HIS A 216 5.99 -6.20 12.46
CA HIS A 216 5.49 -7.22 13.39
C HIS A 216 5.22 -6.61 14.78
N TYR A 217 6.18 -5.88 15.32
CA TYR A 217 6.02 -5.23 16.62
C TYR A 217 4.93 -4.15 16.62
N GLN A 218 4.81 -3.36 15.55
CA GLN A 218 3.74 -2.38 15.41
C GLN A 218 2.35 -3.06 15.38
N SER A 219 2.23 -4.20 14.69
CA SER A 219 1.00 -4.98 14.66
C SER A 219 0.66 -5.54 16.05
N HIS A 220 1.65 -6.10 16.74
CA HIS A 220 1.48 -6.60 18.11
C HIS A 220 1.07 -5.48 19.09
N TYR A 221 1.71 -4.29 18.99
CA TYR A 221 1.29 -3.13 19.75
C TYR A 221 -0.17 -2.76 19.48
N ALA A 222 -0.55 -2.66 18.20
CA ALA A 222 -1.91 -2.33 17.80
C ALA A 222 -2.92 -3.37 18.33
N GLU A 223 -2.62 -4.66 18.28
CA GLU A 223 -3.46 -5.74 18.79
C GLU A 223 -3.57 -5.72 20.33
N SER A 224 -2.56 -5.23 21.04
CA SER A 224 -2.57 -5.11 22.49
C SER A 224 -3.50 -4.02 23.01
N LEU A 225 -3.87 -3.04 22.17
CA LEU A 225 -4.77 -1.96 22.52
C LEU A 225 -6.19 -2.48 22.74
N THR A 226 -6.79 -2.10 23.84
CA THR A 226 -8.17 -2.46 24.20
C THR A 226 -8.96 -1.21 24.55
N TYR A 227 -10.21 -1.17 24.12
CA TYR A 227 -11.07 0.00 24.31
C TYR A 227 -12.37 -0.39 25.02
N THR A 228 -12.82 0.49 25.91
CA THR A 228 -14.15 0.36 26.51
C THR A 228 -15.21 0.97 25.59
N LEU A 229 -16.48 0.61 25.78
CA LEU A 229 -17.58 1.24 25.05
C LEU A 229 -17.59 2.77 25.23
N SER A 230 -17.18 3.28 26.41
CA SER A 230 -17.06 4.72 26.67
C SER A 230 -15.98 5.38 25.81
N ASP A 231 -14.87 4.69 25.56
CA ASP A 231 -13.81 5.21 24.69
C ASP A 231 -14.31 5.31 23.25
N LEU A 232 -15.02 4.26 22.78
CA LEU A 232 -15.61 4.24 21.44
C LEU A 232 -16.68 5.32 21.27
N ASP A 233 -17.59 5.48 22.24
CA ASP A 233 -18.60 6.54 22.21
C ASP A 233 -17.98 7.94 22.22
N SER A 234 -16.91 8.16 23.01
CA SER A 234 -16.20 9.45 23.03
C SER A 234 -15.58 9.75 21.67
N TYR A 235 -14.83 8.80 21.11
CA TYR A 235 -14.18 9.00 19.82
C TYR A 235 -15.20 9.19 18.69
N TYR A 236 -16.30 8.41 18.69
CA TYR A 236 -17.39 8.60 17.76
C TYR A 236 -17.99 10.02 17.85
N ASN A 237 -18.29 10.51 19.06
CA ASN A 237 -18.88 11.83 19.25
C ASN A 237 -17.99 12.96 18.73
N ASP A 238 -16.69 12.82 18.86
CA ASP A 238 -15.72 13.79 18.35
C ASP A 238 -15.52 13.71 16.83
N ASN A 239 -15.93 12.58 16.19
CA ASN A 239 -15.67 12.27 14.78
C ASN A 239 -16.93 11.85 14.00
N GLN A 240 -18.13 12.30 14.39
CA GLN A 240 -19.41 11.85 13.83
C GLN A 240 -19.50 11.97 12.29
N THR A 241 -18.92 13.01 11.72
CA THR A 241 -18.92 13.23 10.27
C THR A 241 -18.20 12.13 9.48
N THR A 242 -17.26 11.43 10.13
CA THR A 242 -16.51 10.31 9.53
C THR A 242 -17.31 9.01 9.55
N PHE A 243 -18.12 8.78 10.59
CA PHE A 243 -18.78 7.50 10.83
C PHE A 243 -20.26 7.48 10.46
N ASN A 244 -20.91 8.65 10.40
CA ASN A 244 -22.30 8.71 10.00
C ASN A 244 -22.47 8.48 8.52
N VAL A 245 -23.48 7.68 8.19
CA VAL A 245 -23.94 7.45 6.82
C VAL A 245 -25.39 7.85 6.68
N GLY A 246 -25.75 8.31 5.49
CA GLY A 246 -27.11 8.68 5.12
C GLY A 246 -27.75 7.61 4.24
N SER A 247 -29.01 7.26 4.55
CA SER A 247 -29.86 6.43 3.70
C SER A 247 -31.00 7.28 3.16
N TYR A 248 -31.15 7.34 1.85
CA TYR A 248 -32.18 8.12 1.16
C TYR A 248 -32.43 7.60 -0.24
N GLU A 249 -33.60 7.98 -0.77
CA GLU A 249 -33.95 7.79 -2.18
C GLU A 249 -34.06 9.15 -2.85
N TYR A 250 -33.83 9.19 -4.17
CA TYR A 250 -34.05 10.42 -4.92
C TYR A 250 -34.45 10.16 -6.36
N ILE A 251 -35.15 11.14 -6.95
CA ILE A 251 -35.26 11.29 -8.40
C ILE A 251 -34.40 12.46 -8.83
N TYR A 252 -33.46 12.21 -9.73
CA TYR A 252 -32.68 13.24 -10.38
C TYR A 252 -33.41 13.72 -11.63
N PHE A 253 -33.66 15.02 -11.74
CA PHE A 253 -34.24 15.68 -12.92
C PHE A 253 -33.17 16.54 -13.58
N LYS A 254 -32.84 16.19 -14.82
CA LYS A 254 -31.83 16.91 -15.58
C LYS A 254 -32.36 18.27 -16.03
N GLY A 255 -31.74 19.37 -15.60
CA GLY A 255 -32.12 20.74 -15.94
C GLY A 255 -31.42 21.31 -17.17
N THR A 256 -30.85 20.46 -18.03
CA THR A 256 -30.27 20.88 -19.31
C THR A 256 -30.91 20.12 -20.46
N ALA A 257 -31.10 20.79 -21.60
CA ALA A 257 -31.57 20.17 -22.81
C ALA A 257 -30.54 19.15 -23.34
N SER A 258 -31.02 18.14 -24.05
CA SER A 258 -30.14 17.14 -24.65
C SER A 258 -29.48 17.68 -25.92
N THR A 259 -28.21 17.35 -26.14
CA THR A 259 -27.54 17.51 -27.43
C THR A 259 -28.30 16.74 -28.50
N THR A 260 -28.57 17.36 -29.64
CA THR A 260 -29.22 16.74 -30.80
C THR A 260 -28.20 16.45 -31.88
N THR A 261 -28.61 15.75 -32.94
CA THR A 261 -27.74 15.45 -34.10
C THR A 261 -28.35 16.12 -35.31
N ASP A 262 -27.55 16.85 -36.10
CA ASP A 262 -27.99 17.44 -37.39
C ASP A 262 -28.13 16.38 -38.49
N ASP A 263 -28.61 16.78 -39.66
CA ASP A 263 -28.81 15.89 -40.82
C ASP A 263 -27.49 15.29 -41.36
N ASP A 264 -26.36 15.92 -41.02
CA ASP A 264 -25.01 15.47 -41.40
C ASP A 264 -24.36 14.59 -40.35
N GLY A 265 -25.04 14.30 -39.22
CA GLY A 265 -24.56 13.44 -38.14
C GLY A 265 -23.68 14.15 -37.10
N ASN A 266 -23.60 15.47 -37.11
CA ASN A 266 -22.82 16.24 -36.13
C ASN A 266 -23.65 16.54 -34.89
N ALA A 267 -22.99 16.53 -33.71
CA ALA A 267 -23.62 16.95 -32.46
C ALA A 267 -23.94 18.47 -32.47
N VAL A 268 -25.18 18.81 -32.14
CA VAL A 268 -25.66 20.20 -32.01
C VAL A 268 -25.93 20.47 -30.54
N GLU A 269 -25.15 21.34 -29.94
CA GLU A 269 -25.33 21.73 -28.55
C GLU A 269 -26.62 22.55 -28.38
N PRO A 270 -27.35 22.39 -27.26
CA PRO A 270 -28.58 23.12 -27.01
C PRO A 270 -28.34 24.63 -26.84
N THR A 271 -29.31 25.43 -27.28
CA THR A 271 -29.28 26.87 -27.08
C THR A 271 -29.51 27.23 -25.60
N GLU A 272 -29.15 28.47 -25.21
CA GLU A 272 -29.41 28.98 -23.86
C GLU A 272 -30.90 28.95 -23.52
N GLU A 273 -31.78 29.30 -24.50
CA GLU A 273 -33.24 29.24 -24.32
C GLU A 273 -33.73 27.80 -24.12
N ALA A 274 -33.18 26.81 -24.83
CA ALA A 274 -33.51 25.42 -24.66
C ALA A 274 -33.08 24.91 -23.28
N ASN A 275 -31.90 25.31 -22.81
CA ASN A 275 -31.43 24.98 -21.48
C ASN A 275 -32.28 25.63 -20.38
N ALA A 276 -32.64 26.90 -20.54
CA ALA A 276 -33.54 27.59 -19.61
C ALA A 276 -34.92 26.91 -19.53
N ALA A 277 -35.48 26.53 -20.68
CA ALA A 277 -36.73 25.80 -20.72
C ALA A 277 -36.65 24.41 -20.07
N ALA A 278 -35.55 23.68 -20.26
CA ALA A 278 -35.30 22.38 -19.62
C ALA A 278 -35.15 22.52 -18.09
N HIS A 279 -34.50 23.58 -17.62
CA HIS A 279 -34.34 23.88 -16.21
C HIS A 279 -35.71 24.16 -15.53
N GLU A 280 -36.54 25.01 -16.11
CA GLU A 280 -37.89 25.28 -15.60
C GLU A 280 -38.79 24.03 -15.64
N GLN A 281 -38.67 23.19 -16.68
CA GLN A 281 -39.40 21.92 -16.75
C GLN A 281 -38.95 20.95 -15.67
N ALA A 282 -37.63 20.80 -15.45
CA ALA A 282 -37.09 19.93 -14.41
C ALA A 282 -37.57 20.35 -13.01
N LYS A 283 -37.64 21.64 -12.73
CA LYS A 283 -38.23 22.18 -11.51
C LYS A 283 -39.69 21.81 -11.35
N ALA A 284 -40.50 22.07 -12.39
CA ALA A 284 -41.92 21.79 -12.38
C ALA A 284 -42.23 20.27 -12.21
N ASP A 285 -41.44 19.43 -12.87
CA ASP A 285 -41.53 17.96 -12.75
C ASP A 285 -41.16 17.50 -11.33
N ALA A 286 -40.08 18.05 -10.75
CA ALA A 286 -39.68 17.72 -9.39
C ALA A 286 -40.70 18.14 -8.34
N GLU A 287 -41.33 19.33 -8.47
CA GLU A 287 -42.38 19.83 -7.59
C GLU A 287 -43.67 18.99 -7.73
N ALA A 288 -44.04 18.60 -8.96
CA ALA A 288 -45.20 17.72 -9.21
C ALA A 288 -44.97 16.31 -8.65
N ALA A 289 -43.76 15.77 -8.81
CA ALA A 289 -43.37 14.49 -8.22
C ALA A 289 -43.39 14.55 -6.68
N LEU A 290 -42.93 15.63 -6.06
CA LEU A 290 -43.00 15.83 -4.61
C LEU A 290 -44.43 15.77 -4.10
N ALA A 291 -45.39 16.41 -4.78
CA ALA A 291 -46.78 16.37 -4.38
C ALA A 291 -47.37 14.94 -4.37
N ARG A 292 -46.97 14.09 -5.32
CA ARG A 292 -47.37 12.69 -5.40
C ARG A 292 -46.76 11.85 -4.26
N VAL A 293 -45.48 12.05 -3.99
CA VAL A 293 -44.78 11.37 -2.88
C VAL A 293 -45.42 11.75 -1.53
N GLN A 294 -45.73 13.05 -1.33
CA GLN A 294 -46.46 13.52 -0.13
C GLN A 294 -47.91 12.99 -0.04
N ALA A 295 -48.51 12.61 -1.17
CA ALA A 295 -49.79 11.90 -1.20
C ALA A 295 -49.66 10.39 -0.90
N GLY A 296 -48.44 9.87 -0.72
CA GLY A 296 -48.16 8.49 -0.33
C GLY A 296 -47.80 7.54 -1.47
N GLU A 297 -47.52 8.07 -2.69
CA GLU A 297 -47.01 7.24 -3.78
C GLU A 297 -45.52 6.91 -3.51
N LYS A 298 -45.07 5.72 -3.94
CA LYS A 298 -43.64 5.34 -3.84
C LYS A 298 -42.81 6.12 -4.84
N LEU A 299 -41.64 6.61 -4.39
CA LEU A 299 -40.75 7.43 -5.22
C LEU A 299 -40.34 6.73 -6.51
N GLU A 300 -40.03 5.42 -6.44
CA GLU A 300 -39.67 4.59 -7.59
C GLU A 300 -40.79 4.51 -8.64
N ASP A 301 -42.05 4.44 -8.19
CA ASP A 301 -43.21 4.38 -9.11
C ASP A 301 -43.48 5.76 -9.72
N VAL A 302 -43.33 6.82 -8.93
CA VAL A 302 -43.43 8.20 -9.41
C VAL A 302 -42.40 8.49 -10.51
N ALA A 303 -41.15 8.03 -10.34
CA ALA A 303 -40.09 8.24 -11.31
C ALA A 303 -40.38 7.71 -12.72
N LYS A 304 -41.15 6.63 -12.82
CA LYS A 304 -41.50 5.97 -14.11
C LYS A 304 -42.32 6.86 -15.04
N ASP A 305 -43.03 7.86 -14.50
CA ASP A 305 -43.88 8.77 -15.27
C ASP A 305 -43.14 10.00 -15.82
N TYR A 306 -41.84 10.18 -15.46
CA TYR A 306 -41.03 11.31 -15.90
C TYR A 306 -39.88 10.84 -16.81
N ALA A 307 -39.96 11.23 -18.09
CA ALA A 307 -38.95 10.83 -19.08
C ALA A 307 -37.53 11.36 -18.79
N THR A 308 -37.45 12.47 -18.03
CA THR A 308 -36.18 13.10 -17.60
C THR A 308 -35.77 12.72 -16.19
N GLY A 309 -36.63 11.97 -15.48
CA GLY A 309 -36.44 11.57 -14.10
C GLY A 309 -35.64 10.25 -14.00
N THR A 310 -34.54 10.26 -13.23
CA THR A 310 -33.81 9.03 -12.92
C THR A 310 -33.89 8.74 -11.42
N TYR A 311 -34.52 7.58 -11.09
CA TYR A 311 -34.59 7.09 -9.70
C TYR A 311 -33.25 6.49 -9.27
N SER A 312 -32.89 6.74 -8.03
CA SER A 312 -31.78 6.08 -7.34
C SER A 312 -32.02 6.01 -5.84
N SER A 313 -31.35 5.07 -5.18
CA SER A 313 -31.34 4.93 -3.73
C SER A 313 -29.93 4.65 -3.22
N THR A 314 -29.64 5.06 -2.00
CA THR A 314 -28.39 4.76 -1.31
C THR A 314 -28.67 4.47 0.16
N GLU A 315 -27.91 3.54 0.74
CA GLU A 315 -28.02 3.16 2.15
C GLU A 315 -26.79 3.57 2.98
N SER A 316 -25.72 4.04 2.33
CA SER A 316 -24.44 4.32 3.00
C SER A 316 -23.73 5.54 2.41
N ALA A 317 -24.49 6.61 2.08
CA ALA A 317 -23.90 7.85 1.59
C ALA A 317 -23.11 8.55 2.70
N THR A 318 -21.93 9.07 2.37
CA THR A 318 -21.17 9.95 3.24
C THR A 318 -21.56 11.41 3.03
N ASN A 319 -21.35 12.26 4.02
CA ASN A 319 -21.56 13.69 3.87
C ASN A 319 -20.40 14.32 3.08
N THR A 320 -20.64 14.64 1.82
CA THR A 320 -19.65 15.29 0.93
C THR A 320 -19.74 16.81 0.94
N GLY A 321 -20.71 17.37 1.69
CA GLY A 321 -20.98 18.81 1.73
C GLY A 321 -21.71 19.37 0.52
N ASP A 322 -22.16 18.54 -0.42
CA ASP A 322 -23.06 18.94 -1.51
C ASP A 322 -24.47 19.25 -1.00
N THR A 323 -25.31 19.82 -1.87
CA THR A 323 -26.69 20.23 -1.51
C THR A 323 -27.52 19.08 -0.97
N VAL A 324 -27.44 17.89 -1.59
CA VAL A 324 -28.24 16.72 -1.21
C VAL A 324 -27.75 16.15 0.12
N THR A 325 -26.45 15.87 0.24
CA THR A 325 -25.88 15.31 1.48
C THR A 325 -25.98 16.30 2.64
N THR A 326 -25.81 17.61 2.42
CA THR A 326 -26.02 18.63 3.44
C THR A 326 -27.46 18.58 3.98
N TRP A 327 -28.47 18.43 3.11
CA TRP A 327 -29.86 18.30 3.52
C TRP A 327 -30.14 16.98 4.26
N VAL A 328 -29.57 15.86 3.79
CA VAL A 328 -29.73 14.53 4.40
C VAL A 328 -29.14 14.48 5.81
N PHE A 329 -27.99 15.09 6.04
CA PHE A 329 -27.31 15.07 7.33
C PHE A 329 -27.74 16.20 8.30
N ASP A 330 -28.80 16.95 7.98
CA ASP A 330 -29.41 17.89 8.91
C ASP A 330 -30.11 17.12 10.05
N GLU A 331 -29.69 17.36 11.28
CA GLU A 331 -30.16 16.67 12.50
C GLU A 331 -31.67 16.76 12.73
N SER A 332 -32.35 17.71 12.09
CA SER A 332 -33.82 17.86 12.20
C SER A 332 -34.60 16.88 11.35
N ARG A 333 -33.95 16.14 10.43
CA ARG A 333 -34.61 15.23 9.48
C ARG A 333 -35.26 14.03 10.20
N LYS A 334 -36.42 13.64 9.67
CA LYS A 334 -37.17 12.46 10.11
C LYS A 334 -37.43 11.55 8.94
N ALA A 335 -37.48 10.24 9.16
CA ALA A 335 -37.78 9.28 8.13
C ALA A 335 -39.12 9.64 7.42
N GLY A 336 -39.02 9.70 6.08
CA GLY A 336 -40.12 10.14 5.21
C GLY A 336 -40.15 11.64 4.90
N ASP A 337 -39.28 12.46 5.50
CA ASP A 337 -39.10 13.85 5.07
C ASP A 337 -38.69 13.87 3.60
N SER A 338 -39.28 14.79 2.83
CA SER A 338 -38.99 14.91 1.41
C SER A 338 -38.86 16.38 0.98
N ALA A 339 -37.98 16.64 0.06
CA ALA A 339 -37.74 17.99 -0.46
C ALA A 339 -37.27 17.95 -1.92
N VAL A 340 -37.59 19.03 -2.65
CA VAL A 340 -36.92 19.34 -3.92
C VAL A 340 -35.73 20.22 -3.65
N LEU A 341 -34.56 19.78 -4.07
CA LEU A 341 -33.28 20.47 -3.92
C LEU A 341 -32.71 20.83 -5.28
N GLU A 342 -32.32 22.08 -5.44
CA GLU A 342 -31.62 22.56 -6.63
C GLU A 342 -30.11 22.42 -6.40
N ALA A 343 -29.43 21.71 -7.29
CA ALA A 343 -28.00 21.55 -7.29
C ALA A 343 -27.46 21.84 -8.68
N ASP A 344 -26.69 22.90 -8.80
CA ASP A 344 -26.28 23.52 -10.06
C ASP A 344 -27.49 23.86 -10.95
N VAL A 345 -27.60 23.19 -12.09
CA VAL A 345 -28.72 23.37 -13.05
C VAL A 345 -29.76 22.24 -12.98
N ASN A 346 -29.65 21.35 -12.00
CA ASN A 346 -30.47 20.14 -11.88
C ASN A 346 -31.32 20.18 -10.62
N TYR A 347 -32.37 19.34 -10.58
CA TYR A 347 -33.22 19.20 -9.41
C TYR A 347 -33.21 17.75 -8.90
N TYR A 348 -33.23 17.63 -7.58
CA TYR A 348 -33.32 16.36 -6.87
C TYR A 348 -34.57 16.36 -6.00
N LEU A 349 -35.50 15.44 -6.23
CA LEU A 349 -36.50 15.12 -5.24
C LEU A 349 -35.94 14.05 -4.32
N VAL A 350 -35.62 14.41 -3.08
CA VAL A 350 -35.01 13.53 -2.09
C VAL A 350 -36.04 13.09 -1.05
N VAL A 351 -36.01 11.81 -0.68
CA VAL A 351 -36.79 11.25 0.44
C VAL A 351 -35.80 10.67 1.44
N PHE A 352 -35.78 11.24 2.64
CA PHE A 352 -34.91 10.84 3.73
C PHE A 352 -35.39 9.54 4.38
N ARG A 353 -34.51 8.61 4.64
CA ARG A 353 -34.76 7.37 5.39
C ARG A 353 -34.10 7.41 6.78
N SER A 354 -32.79 7.61 6.83
CA SER A 354 -32.02 7.70 8.08
C SER A 354 -30.69 8.41 7.85
N ALA A 355 -30.11 8.97 8.92
CA ALA A 355 -28.71 9.37 8.98
C ALA A 355 -28.18 9.09 10.38
N GLY A 356 -26.94 8.63 10.47
CA GLY A 356 -26.28 8.31 11.72
C GLY A 356 -25.31 7.15 11.58
N ARG A 357 -24.83 6.67 12.73
CA ARG A 357 -23.95 5.50 12.80
C ARG A 357 -24.71 4.20 12.50
N GLN A 358 -24.00 3.21 12.00
CA GLN A 358 -24.58 1.94 11.57
C GLN A 358 -24.74 0.98 12.77
N GLU A 359 -25.97 0.83 13.25
CA GLU A 359 -26.31 0.07 14.46
C GLU A 359 -26.60 -1.43 14.22
N TYR A 360 -26.49 -1.93 12.97
CA TYR A 360 -26.74 -3.34 12.73
C TYR A 360 -25.62 -4.20 13.35
N ALA A 361 -26.00 -5.36 13.89
CA ALA A 361 -25.07 -6.31 14.48
C ALA A 361 -24.15 -6.92 13.42
N THR A 362 -22.86 -6.97 13.69
CA THR A 362 -21.91 -7.80 12.93
C THR A 362 -22.16 -9.27 13.20
N LYS A 363 -21.56 -10.15 12.42
CA LYS A 363 -21.84 -11.60 12.47
C LYS A 363 -20.56 -12.38 12.72
N ASP A 364 -20.68 -13.41 13.57
CA ASP A 364 -19.68 -14.43 13.77
C ASP A 364 -20.09 -15.71 13.06
N VAL A 365 -19.19 -16.26 12.27
CA VAL A 365 -19.42 -17.51 11.54
C VAL A 365 -18.17 -18.38 11.53
N ARG A 366 -18.39 -19.70 11.40
CA ARG A 366 -17.34 -20.62 10.97
C ARG A 366 -17.63 -21.11 9.58
N HIS A 367 -16.58 -21.36 8.80
CA HIS A 367 -16.77 -21.96 7.49
C HIS A 367 -15.68 -22.97 7.14
N ILE A 368 -16.00 -23.86 6.20
CA ILE A 368 -15.06 -24.79 5.56
C ILE A 368 -15.09 -24.51 4.07
N LEU A 369 -13.97 -24.14 3.49
CA LEU A 369 -13.84 -23.86 2.06
C LEU A 369 -13.38 -25.11 1.31
N PHE A 370 -14.04 -25.41 0.20
CA PHE A 370 -13.60 -26.33 -0.83
C PHE A 370 -13.49 -25.58 -2.16
N MET A 371 -12.25 -25.30 -2.56
CA MET A 371 -12.00 -24.57 -3.81
C MET A 371 -12.32 -25.42 -5.04
N VAL A 372 -12.81 -24.78 -6.09
CA VAL A 372 -12.92 -25.43 -7.40
C VAL A 372 -11.55 -25.44 -8.06
N ASN A 373 -10.92 -26.61 -8.15
CA ASN A 373 -9.60 -26.71 -8.76
C ASN A 373 -9.67 -26.58 -10.28
N THR A 374 -9.23 -25.44 -10.78
CA THR A 374 -9.17 -25.12 -12.22
C THR A 374 -7.73 -25.11 -12.77
N SER A 375 -6.71 -25.40 -11.94
CA SER A 375 -5.30 -25.25 -12.29
C SER A 375 -4.86 -26.12 -13.48
N ASP A 376 -5.50 -27.27 -13.67
CA ASP A 376 -5.21 -28.23 -14.71
C ASP A 376 -6.13 -28.09 -15.94
N LEU A 377 -7.07 -27.12 -15.91
CA LEU A 377 -8.02 -26.88 -16.99
C LEU A 377 -7.44 -25.97 -18.04
N ASN A 378 -7.59 -26.39 -19.32
CA ASN A 378 -7.18 -25.56 -20.45
C ASN A 378 -8.41 -24.82 -21.01
N SER A 379 -8.48 -23.50 -20.83
CA SER A 379 -9.60 -22.65 -21.28
C SER A 379 -9.81 -22.67 -22.81
N GLU A 380 -8.83 -23.13 -23.59
CA GLU A 380 -8.93 -23.28 -25.04
C GLU A 380 -9.38 -24.69 -25.48
N SER A 381 -9.59 -25.63 -24.53
CA SER A 381 -10.03 -26.99 -24.83
C SER A 381 -11.51 -27.05 -25.17
N GLU A 382 -11.89 -27.90 -26.13
CA GLU A 382 -13.32 -28.20 -26.41
C GLU A 382 -14.03 -28.85 -25.22
N THR A 383 -13.29 -29.43 -24.27
CA THR A 383 -13.82 -30.08 -23.07
C THR A 383 -13.84 -29.16 -21.86
N TYR A 384 -13.33 -27.90 -21.97
CA TYR A 384 -13.20 -26.99 -20.82
C TYR A 384 -14.46 -26.87 -19.96
N GLU A 385 -15.61 -26.64 -20.58
CA GLU A 385 -16.87 -26.49 -19.84
C GLU A 385 -17.25 -27.78 -19.09
N SER A 386 -17.09 -28.96 -19.73
CA SER A 386 -17.39 -30.23 -19.08
C SER A 386 -16.43 -30.55 -17.95
N ASP A 387 -15.15 -30.19 -18.09
CA ASP A 387 -14.11 -30.40 -17.09
C ASP A 387 -14.30 -29.45 -15.90
N LEU A 388 -14.70 -28.19 -16.15
CA LEU A 388 -15.09 -27.24 -15.13
C LEU A 388 -16.30 -27.73 -14.33
N GLN A 389 -17.34 -28.20 -15.01
CA GLN A 389 -18.52 -28.76 -14.31
C GLN A 389 -18.17 -29.99 -13.48
N ALA A 390 -17.24 -30.84 -13.93
CA ALA A 390 -16.74 -31.96 -13.15
C ALA A 390 -15.95 -31.50 -11.92
N ALA A 391 -15.10 -30.47 -12.02
CA ALA A 391 -14.38 -29.89 -10.91
C ALA A 391 -15.33 -29.25 -9.87
N MET A 392 -16.33 -28.51 -10.33
CA MET A 392 -17.38 -27.96 -9.46
C MET A 392 -18.17 -29.05 -8.73
N ALA A 393 -18.57 -30.12 -9.45
CA ALA A 393 -19.29 -31.24 -8.85
C ALA A 393 -18.43 -31.97 -7.78
N ALA A 394 -17.13 -32.09 -8.03
CA ALA A 394 -16.21 -32.70 -7.07
C ALA A 394 -16.04 -31.85 -5.79
N ALA A 395 -15.89 -30.52 -5.94
CA ALA A 395 -15.81 -29.62 -4.79
C ALA A 395 -17.14 -29.59 -4.00
N LYS A 396 -18.28 -29.58 -4.72
CA LYS A 396 -19.60 -29.68 -4.08
C LYS A 396 -19.78 -30.98 -3.29
N ALA A 397 -19.34 -32.11 -3.84
CA ALA A 397 -19.42 -33.39 -3.14
C ALA A 397 -18.65 -33.38 -1.84
N LYS A 398 -17.42 -32.79 -1.82
CA LYS A 398 -16.64 -32.63 -0.58
C LYS A 398 -17.40 -31.78 0.45
N ALA A 399 -18.04 -30.66 0.02
CA ALA A 399 -18.81 -29.79 0.89
C ALA A 399 -20.04 -30.51 1.46
N ASP A 400 -20.79 -31.25 0.61
CA ASP A 400 -21.92 -32.07 1.05
C ASP A 400 -21.49 -33.13 2.05
N ASP A 401 -20.39 -33.84 1.79
CA ASP A 401 -19.83 -34.87 2.67
C ASP A 401 -19.39 -34.29 4.02
N ALA A 402 -18.70 -33.14 4.03
CA ALA A 402 -18.29 -32.46 5.26
C ALA A 402 -19.49 -32.07 6.13
N LEU A 403 -20.53 -31.49 5.51
CA LEU A 403 -21.75 -31.13 6.23
C LEU A 403 -22.49 -32.38 6.76
N ALA A 404 -22.54 -33.46 5.97
CA ALA A 404 -23.14 -34.73 6.38
C ALA A 404 -22.34 -35.40 7.53
N GLN A 405 -21.01 -35.37 7.45
CA GLN A 405 -20.12 -35.85 8.50
C GLN A 405 -20.39 -35.12 9.83
N TRP A 406 -20.42 -33.78 9.79
CA TRP A 406 -20.71 -32.98 10.97
C TRP A 406 -22.12 -33.29 11.53
N LYS A 407 -23.17 -33.34 10.69
CA LYS A 407 -24.56 -33.64 11.11
C LYS A 407 -24.73 -35.05 11.71
N SER A 408 -23.92 -36.01 11.28
CA SER A 408 -23.98 -37.40 11.80
C SER A 408 -23.12 -37.60 13.05
N GLY A 409 -22.26 -36.64 13.39
CA GLY A 409 -21.43 -36.64 14.59
C GLY A 409 -22.09 -35.91 15.75
N ASP A 410 -21.29 -35.20 16.54
CA ASP A 410 -21.77 -34.44 17.71
C ASP A 410 -22.61 -33.22 17.34
N ALA A 411 -22.48 -32.71 16.12
CA ALA A 411 -23.20 -31.57 15.55
C ALA A 411 -23.14 -30.30 16.44
N THR A 412 -21.97 -30.06 17.05
CA THR A 412 -21.70 -28.88 17.89
C THR A 412 -20.77 -27.91 17.17
N GLU A 413 -20.67 -26.68 17.66
CA GLU A 413 -19.71 -25.68 17.15
C GLU A 413 -18.27 -26.19 17.23
N ASP A 414 -17.88 -26.81 18.37
CA ASP A 414 -16.53 -27.37 18.56
C ASP A 414 -16.22 -28.46 17.54
N SER A 415 -17.19 -29.35 17.24
CA SER A 415 -17.00 -30.38 16.21
C SER A 415 -16.93 -29.80 14.80
N PHE A 416 -17.61 -28.67 14.52
CA PHE A 416 -17.47 -27.95 13.27
C PHE A 416 -16.09 -27.31 13.15
N ALA A 417 -15.60 -26.68 14.23
CA ALA A 417 -14.27 -26.09 14.29
C ALA A 417 -13.15 -27.13 14.06
N ALA A 418 -13.29 -28.32 14.68
CA ALA A 418 -12.34 -29.40 14.45
C ALA A 418 -12.34 -29.86 12.98
N LEU A 419 -13.50 -29.98 12.37
CA LEU A 419 -13.65 -30.35 10.96
C LEU A 419 -13.10 -29.26 10.02
N ALA A 420 -13.28 -27.99 10.36
CA ALA A 420 -12.69 -26.87 9.61
C ALA A 420 -11.17 -26.91 9.63
N ASN A 421 -10.55 -27.17 10.78
CA ASN A 421 -9.09 -27.33 10.87
C ASN A 421 -8.57 -28.52 10.05
N GLU A 422 -9.38 -29.57 9.86
CA GLU A 422 -8.99 -30.76 9.11
C GLU A 422 -9.18 -30.61 7.60
N LEU A 423 -10.29 -30.01 7.17
CA LEU A 423 -10.76 -30.09 5.79
C LEU A 423 -10.73 -28.76 5.02
N SER A 424 -10.70 -27.62 5.71
CA SER A 424 -10.81 -26.32 5.03
C SER A 424 -9.58 -26.00 4.21
N GLU A 425 -9.80 -25.62 2.96
CA GLU A 425 -8.78 -25.12 2.03
C GLU A 425 -8.59 -23.59 2.18
N ASP A 426 -9.25 -22.93 3.16
CA ASP A 426 -9.07 -21.52 3.48
C ASP A 426 -7.89 -21.30 4.43
N GLY A 427 -6.74 -20.87 3.89
CA GLY A 427 -5.53 -20.58 4.68
C GLY A 427 -5.69 -19.46 5.71
N GLY A 428 -6.74 -18.63 5.61
CA GLY A 428 -7.00 -17.53 6.54
C GLY A 428 -7.69 -17.98 7.84
N SER A 429 -8.38 -19.12 7.84
CA SER A 429 -9.17 -19.56 8.99
C SER A 429 -9.04 -21.05 9.36
N ASN A 430 -8.37 -21.87 8.56
CA ASN A 430 -8.24 -23.32 8.80
C ASN A 430 -7.38 -23.72 10.01
N THR A 431 -6.76 -22.77 10.68
CA THR A 431 -5.98 -23.00 11.92
C THR A 431 -6.73 -22.53 13.17
N ASN A 432 -7.82 -21.78 13.01
CA ASN A 432 -8.65 -21.28 14.11
C ASN A 432 -10.08 -21.84 14.09
N GLY A 433 -10.30 -22.99 13.46
CA GLY A 433 -11.62 -23.65 13.38
C GLY A 433 -12.55 -23.00 12.38
N GLY A 434 -12.02 -22.36 11.34
CA GLY A 434 -12.81 -21.69 10.30
C GLY A 434 -13.50 -20.41 10.77
N LEU A 435 -13.12 -19.81 11.90
CA LEU A 435 -13.81 -18.70 12.53
C LEU A 435 -13.46 -17.36 11.89
N TYR A 436 -14.51 -16.63 11.53
CA TYR A 436 -14.49 -15.19 11.24
C TYR A 436 -15.43 -14.48 12.21
N THR A 437 -14.95 -13.41 12.84
CA THR A 437 -15.70 -12.60 13.79
C THR A 437 -15.94 -11.19 13.27
N LYS A 438 -16.97 -10.55 13.80
CA LYS A 438 -17.30 -9.14 13.49
C LYS A 438 -17.46 -8.88 11.98
N ILE A 439 -17.96 -9.87 11.23
CA ILE A 439 -18.23 -9.70 9.80
C ILE A 439 -19.28 -8.60 9.62
N TYR A 440 -19.01 -7.66 8.74
CA TYR A 440 -19.93 -6.58 8.39
C TYR A 440 -20.45 -6.72 6.95
N LYS A 441 -21.54 -6.05 6.64
CA LYS A 441 -22.18 -6.10 5.30
C LYS A 441 -21.20 -5.63 4.22
N GLY A 442 -21.02 -6.46 3.19
CA GLY A 442 -20.14 -6.20 2.05
C GLY A 442 -18.64 -6.53 2.31
N GLN A 443 -18.30 -7.13 3.44
CA GLN A 443 -16.91 -7.57 3.71
C GLN A 443 -16.55 -8.85 2.96
N MET A 444 -17.48 -9.78 2.87
CA MET A 444 -17.30 -11.07 2.23
C MET A 444 -17.91 -11.07 0.81
N VAL A 445 -17.61 -12.10 0.02
CA VAL A 445 -18.26 -12.30 -1.29
C VAL A 445 -19.79 -12.34 -1.13
N ASP A 446 -20.51 -11.87 -2.14
CA ASP A 446 -21.95 -11.58 -2.03
C ASP A 446 -22.76 -12.72 -1.46
N GLU A 447 -22.58 -13.94 -1.95
CA GLU A 447 -23.38 -15.10 -1.50
C GLU A 447 -23.06 -15.50 -0.05
N PHE A 448 -21.81 -15.35 0.37
CA PHE A 448 -21.40 -15.56 1.77
C PHE A 448 -22.02 -14.48 2.66
N ASN A 449 -21.92 -13.21 2.23
CA ASN A 449 -22.49 -12.07 2.93
C ASN A 449 -24.00 -12.22 3.10
N ASP A 450 -24.73 -12.52 2.02
CA ASP A 450 -26.18 -12.68 2.04
C ASP A 450 -26.62 -13.81 2.97
N TRP A 451 -25.85 -14.92 2.99
CA TRP A 451 -26.13 -16.00 3.92
C TRP A 451 -25.95 -15.58 5.38
N CYS A 452 -24.90 -14.80 5.71
CA CYS A 452 -24.66 -14.31 7.08
C CYS A 452 -25.72 -13.31 7.55
N PHE A 453 -26.19 -12.44 6.67
CA PHE A 453 -27.12 -11.35 6.99
C PHE A 453 -28.59 -11.67 6.70
N ASP A 454 -28.94 -12.92 6.40
CA ASP A 454 -30.33 -13.35 6.34
C ASP A 454 -30.97 -13.23 7.74
N GLU A 455 -32.02 -12.39 7.84
CA GLU A 455 -32.69 -12.06 9.11
C GLU A 455 -33.29 -13.27 9.82
N SER A 456 -33.51 -14.38 9.11
CA SER A 456 -34.05 -15.62 9.69
C SER A 456 -32.98 -16.48 10.37
N ARG A 457 -31.71 -16.13 10.22
CA ARG A 457 -30.55 -16.92 10.68
C ARG A 457 -30.50 -17.00 12.21
N GLN A 458 -30.28 -18.21 12.71
CA GLN A 458 -30.17 -18.48 14.15
C GLN A 458 -28.83 -19.16 14.47
N PRO A 459 -28.24 -18.92 15.67
CA PRO A 459 -27.04 -19.65 16.10
C PRO A 459 -27.19 -21.16 15.97
N GLY A 460 -26.20 -21.79 15.33
CA GLY A 460 -26.23 -23.23 15.00
C GLY A 460 -26.78 -23.55 13.61
N ASP A 461 -27.30 -22.59 12.89
CA ASP A 461 -27.72 -22.80 11.48
C ASP A 461 -26.51 -23.13 10.61
N THR A 462 -26.71 -24.07 9.68
CA THR A 462 -25.69 -24.48 8.71
C THR A 462 -26.24 -24.45 7.29
N GLY A 463 -25.34 -24.24 6.34
CA GLY A 463 -25.68 -24.22 4.91
C GLY A 463 -24.46 -24.47 4.04
N ILE A 464 -24.68 -24.56 2.75
CA ILE A 464 -23.62 -24.56 1.74
C ILE A 464 -23.88 -23.41 0.80
N VAL A 465 -22.86 -22.58 0.63
CA VAL A 465 -22.87 -21.39 -0.26
C VAL A 465 -21.85 -21.64 -1.36
N PHE A 466 -22.18 -21.26 -2.58
CA PHE A 466 -21.27 -21.34 -3.71
C PHE A 466 -20.96 -19.93 -4.23
N ASN A 467 -19.68 -19.65 -4.41
CA ASN A 467 -19.24 -18.47 -5.13
C ASN A 467 -18.25 -18.88 -6.23
N GLU A 468 -18.42 -18.33 -7.42
CA GLU A 468 -17.67 -18.73 -8.62
C GLU A 468 -16.15 -18.50 -8.52
N ASN A 469 -15.71 -17.53 -7.71
CA ASN A 469 -14.30 -17.16 -7.57
C ASN A 469 -13.59 -17.93 -6.44
N THR A 470 -14.32 -18.38 -5.43
CA THR A 470 -13.75 -19.02 -4.23
C THR A 470 -14.06 -20.51 -4.13
N GLY A 471 -15.29 -20.94 -4.50
CA GLY A 471 -15.73 -22.32 -4.42
C GLY A 471 -16.95 -22.53 -3.51
N TYR A 472 -17.00 -23.70 -2.85
CA TYR A 472 -18.09 -24.07 -1.94
C TYR A 472 -17.69 -23.82 -0.48
N HIS A 473 -18.50 -23.01 0.22
CA HIS A 473 -18.35 -22.75 1.66
C HIS A 473 -19.42 -23.54 2.43
N VAL A 474 -19.00 -24.43 3.30
CA VAL A 474 -19.89 -25.00 4.32
C VAL A 474 -19.90 -24.01 5.48
N MET A 475 -21.09 -23.52 5.84
CA MET A 475 -21.27 -22.42 6.78
C MET A 475 -21.86 -22.92 8.09
N TYR A 476 -21.43 -22.33 9.21
CA TYR A 476 -22.01 -22.46 10.54
C TYR A 476 -22.17 -21.08 11.16
N PHE A 477 -23.39 -20.69 11.51
CA PHE A 477 -23.67 -19.40 12.13
C PHE A 477 -23.41 -19.49 13.64
N VAL A 478 -22.45 -18.71 14.12
CA VAL A 478 -22.11 -18.63 15.55
C VAL A 478 -23.08 -17.68 16.26
N GLY A 479 -23.31 -16.49 15.69
CA GLY A 479 -24.23 -15.53 16.25
C GLY A 479 -24.02 -14.09 15.78
N ASP A 480 -24.75 -13.20 16.43
CA ASP A 480 -24.56 -11.76 16.32
C ASP A 480 -23.42 -11.33 17.25
N ASP A 481 -22.65 -10.34 16.79
CA ASP A 481 -21.60 -9.68 17.58
C ASP A 481 -21.92 -8.17 17.68
N VAL A 482 -20.98 -7.37 18.12
CA VAL A 482 -21.12 -5.93 18.37
C VAL A 482 -21.70 -5.18 17.16
N PRO A 483 -22.40 -4.05 17.37
CA PRO A 483 -22.82 -3.19 16.29
C PRO A 483 -21.65 -2.73 15.40
N TYR A 484 -21.88 -2.65 14.09
CA TYR A 484 -20.82 -2.34 13.13
C TYR A 484 -20.12 -1.00 13.40
N TRP A 485 -20.84 0.03 13.89
CA TRP A 485 -20.22 1.29 14.25
C TRP A 485 -19.09 1.13 15.29
N GLN A 486 -19.22 0.17 16.22
CA GLN A 486 -18.17 -0.10 17.19
C GLN A 486 -16.90 -0.65 16.52
N VAL A 487 -17.05 -1.53 15.54
CA VAL A 487 -15.93 -2.06 14.76
C VAL A 487 -15.23 -0.95 13.98
N GLN A 488 -16.01 -0.07 13.33
CA GLN A 488 -15.46 1.06 12.57
C GLN A 488 -14.67 2.02 13.48
N VAL A 489 -15.25 2.38 14.61
CA VAL A 489 -14.65 3.31 15.57
C VAL A 489 -13.43 2.68 16.25
N GLU A 490 -13.53 1.41 16.66
CA GLU A 490 -12.41 0.67 17.27
C GLU A 490 -11.20 0.65 16.32
N ASN A 491 -11.42 0.33 15.03
CA ASN A 491 -10.35 0.29 14.03
C ASN A 491 -9.73 1.68 13.80
N ALA A 492 -10.54 2.73 13.73
CA ALA A 492 -10.05 4.09 13.55
C ALA A 492 -9.27 4.59 14.77
N LEU A 493 -9.78 4.34 15.97
CA LEU A 493 -9.11 4.71 17.23
C LEU A 493 -7.79 3.95 17.39
N ARG A 494 -7.80 2.64 17.14
CA ARG A 494 -6.60 1.79 17.13
C ARG A 494 -5.54 2.29 16.16
N SER A 495 -5.96 2.66 14.94
CA SER A 495 -5.05 3.25 13.94
C SER A 495 -4.47 4.58 14.42
N SER A 496 -5.31 5.46 14.97
CA SER A 496 -4.90 6.76 15.52
C SER A 496 -3.90 6.62 16.68
N ASP A 497 -4.17 5.72 17.63
CA ASP A 497 -3.29 5.49 18.77
C ASP A 497 -1.97 4.84 18.37
N THR A 498 -2.01 3.91 17.40
CA THR A 498 -0.80 3.29 16.85
C THR A 498 0.07 4.31 16.11
N GLU A 499 -0.56 5.21 15.35
CA GLU A 499 0.14 6.31 14.68
C GLU A 499 0.74 7.29 15.70
N ALA A 500 -0.02 7.68 16.71
CA ALA A 500 0.45 8.57 17.77
C ALA A 500 1.64 7.96 18.53
N TRP A 501 1.57 6.68 18.87
CA TRP A 501 2.67 5.94 19.49
C TRP A 501 3.91 5.89 18.57
N SER A 502 3.74 5.54 17.30
CA SER A 502 4.86 5.50 16.34
C SER A 502 5.52 6.86 16.17
N ASN A 503 4.71 7.93 16.08
CA ASN A 503 5.21 9.29 15.97
C ASN A 503 5.98 9.72 17.24
N ALA A 504 5.51 9.36 18.43
CA ALA A 504 6.22 9.63 19.68
C ALA A 504 7.58 8.93 19.73
N LEU A 505 7.70 7.69 19.23
CA LEU A 505 8.98 7.01 19.10
C LEU A 505 9.93 7.76 18.15
N VAL A 506 9.43 8.25 17.02
CA VAL A 506 10.23 9.02 16.05
C VAL A 506 10.68 10.36 16.65
N GLU A 507 9.82 11.06 17.37
CA GLU A 507 10.16 12.33 18.03
C GLU A 507 11.25 12.17 19.10
N ALA A 508 11.33 11.00 19.73
CA ALA A 508 12.38 10.69 20.71
C ALA A 508 13.74 10.41 20.05
N VAL A 509 13.81 10.26 18.74
CA VAL A 509 15.04 9.91 17.99
C VAL A 509 15.60 11.12 17.28
N THR A 510 16.92 11.27 17.29
CA THR A 510 17.59 12.30 16.48
C THR A 510 18.09 11.69 15.17
N ALA A 511 17.58 12.18 14.04
CA ALA A 511 18.05 11.82 12.71
C ALA A 511 18.76 13.01 12.05
N THR A 512 19.96 12.78 11.52
CA THR A 512 20.76 13.81 10.83
C THR A 512 21.18 13.30 9.47
N GLN A 513 20.88 14.04 8.42
CA GLN A 513 21.36 13.73 7.07
C GLN A 513 22.87 13.99 6.95
N GLU A 514 23.57 13.09 6.28
CA GLU A 514 25.00 13.07 6.12
C GLU A 514 25.41 13.24 4.63
N ALA A 515 26.71 13.42 4.40
CA ALA A 515 27.25 13.65 3.04
C ALA A 515 26.97 12.50 2.05
N GLY A 516 26.63 11.30 2.53
CA GLY A 516 26.25 10.15 1.71
C GLY A 516 24.89 10.28 1.05
N MET A 517 24.00 11.18 1.50
CA MET A 517 22.69 11.44 0.89
C MET A 517 22.77 11.80 -0.60
N LYS A 518 23.85 12.38 -1.07
CA LYS A 518 24.07 12.65 -2.50
C LYS A 518 24.13 11.40 -3.39
N TYR A 519 24.24 10.21 -2.79
CA TYR A 519 24.28 8.92 -3.50
C TYR A 519 22.93 8.20 -3.47
N VAL A 520 21.93 8.73 -2.78
CA VAL A 520 20.57 8.21 -2.70
C VAL A 520 19.76 8.67 -3.91
N GLY A 521 19.05 7.73 -4.59
CA GLY A 521 18.17 8.01 -5.72
C GLY A 521 18.71 7.68 -7.11
#